data_f4284a43a98470ce2332b80669bd8e67
#
_entry.id   f4284a43a98470ce2332b80669bd8e67
#
_cell.length_a   1.000
_cell.length_b   1.000
_cell.length_c   1.000
_cell.angle_alpha   90.00
_cell.angle_beta   90.00
_cell.angle_gamma   90.00
#
_symmetry.space_group_name_H-M   'P 1'
#
loop_
_entity.id
_entity.type
_entity.pdbx_description
1 polymer ?
#
loop_
_entity_poly.entity_id
_entity_poly.type
_entity_poly.pdbx_seq_one_letter_code
_entity_poly.pdbx_strand_id
1 'polypeptide(L)'
;MAAACDIDPNSRELWVDFGNISARDINSDQESKLIRPFLVRLIGCASFGSVNQSTPGAYATITFTGNASSQDPTVLIPDGEGKGFGIQIRDRHGEILTFGEPSSGYLLSDENNTLKFTATLVPVQQHIKAGDFYAVTRFFMDYN
;
A
#
# COMPACT_ATOMS: atom_id res chain seq x y z
N MET A 1 24.71 10.43 -0.75
CA MET A 1 24.65 9.08 -0.23
C MET A 1 23.23 8.75 0.22
N ALA A 2 22.68 7.65 -0.23
CA ALA A 2 21.33 7.27 0.17
C ALA A 2 21.30 6.89 1.66
N ALA A 3 20.36 7.43 2.41
CA ALA A 3 20.08 6.98 3.75
C ALA A 3 19.24 5.71 3.68
N ALA A 4 19.35 4.86 4.68
CA ALA A 4 18.60 3.62 4.74
C ALA A 4 17.92 3.48 6.10
N CYS A 5 16.75 2.90 6.08
CA CYS A 5 16.04 2.49 7.28
C CYS A 5 15.88 0.98 7.27
N ASP A 6 15.66 0.42 8.45
CA ASP A 6 15.19 -0.96 8.56
C ASP A 6 13.67 -0.97 8.56
N ILE A 7 13.11 -2.02 7.99
CA ILE A 7 11.65 -2.21 8.09
C ILE A 7 11.38 -2.87 9.44
N ASP A 8 10.46 -2.27 10.21
CA ASP A 8 10.02 -2.88 11.47
C ASP A 8 9.56 -4.31 11.17
N PRO A 9 10.05 -5.33 11.90
CA PRO A 9 9.63 -6.71 11.67
C PRO A 9 8.12 -6.92 11.65
N ASN A 10 7.38 -6.15 12.44
CA ASN A 10 5.91 -6.21 12.44
C ASN A 10 5.29 -5.68 11.14
N SER A 11 6.02 -4.89 10.38
CA SER A 11 5.56 -4.37 9.09
C SER A 11 5.93 -5.27 7.92
N ARG A 12 6.77 -6.27 8.11
CA ARG A 12 7.16 -7.20 7.04
C ARG A 12 6.05 -8.16 6.69
N GLU A 13 5.15 -8.42 7.64
CA GLU A 13 4.03 -9.32 7.45
C GLU A 13 2.78 -8.64 8.03
N LEU A 14 2.06 -7.95 7.15
CA LEU A 14 0.88 -7.18 7.52
C LEU A 14 -0.36 -7.91 7.06
N TRP A 15 -1.35 -7.99 7.96
CA TRP A 15 -2.64 -8.58 7.66
C TRP A 15 -3.68 -7.48 7.57
N VAL A 16 -4.39 -7.45 6.46
CA VAL A 16 -5.53 -6.55 6.26
C VAL A 16 -6.77 -7.41 6.07
N ASP A 17 -7.70 -7.30 7.01
CA ASP A 17 -8.92 -8.10 7.01
C ASP A 17 -10.10 -7.20 6.63
N PHE A 18 -10.76 -7.52 5.53
CA PHE A 18 -11.96 -6.80 5.10
C PHE A 18 -13.23 -7.31 5.77
N GLY A 19 -13.15 -8.41 6.54
CA GLY A 19 -14.31 -9.00 7.17
C GLY A 19 -15.24 -9.65 6.16
N ASN A 20 -16.51 -9.72 6.51
CA ASN A 20 -17.53 -10.28 5.62
C ASN A 20 -18.01 -9.21 4.65
N ILE A 21 -17.59 -9.31 3.41
CA ILE A 21 -17.93 -8.36 2.35
C ILE A 21 -18.83 -9.07 1.33
N SER A 22 -19.97 -8.49 1.04
CA SER A 22 -20.88 -9.00 0.03
C SER A 22 -20.65 -8.32 -1.32
N ALA A 23 -21.15 -8.96 -2.39
CA ALA A 23 -21.12 -8.34 -3.72
C ALA A 23 -21.85 -7.00 -3.74
N ARG A 24 -22.93 -6.87 -2.97
CA ARG A 24 -23.67 -5.62 -2.83
C ARG A 24 -22.79 -4.52 -2.22
N ASP A 25 -22.00 -4.86 -1.21
CA ASP A 25 -21.10 -3.89 -0.57
C ASP A 25 -20.08 -3.35 -1.57
N ILE A 26 -19.52 -4.21 -2.41
CA ILE A 26 -18.51 -3.80 -3.39
C ILE A 26 -19.12 -2.91 -4.48
N ASN A 27 -20.37 -3.16 -4.86
CA ASN A 27 -21.09 -2.37 -5.87
C ASN A 27 -21.69 -1.09 -5.30
N SER A 28 -21.81 -0.99 -3.98
CA SER A 28 -22.33 0.22 -3.35
C SER A 28 -21.15 1.14 -3.00
N ASP A 29 -21.39 2.43 -2.96
CA ASP A 29 -20.38 3.40 -2.58
C ASP A 29 -20.19 3.48 -1.06
N GLN A 30 -20.39 2.38 -0.35
CA GLN A 30 -20.16 2.33 1.10
C GLN A 30 -18.68 2.18 1.41
N GLU A 31 -17.94 3.24 1.17
CA GLU A 31 -16.49 3.24 1.27
C GLU A 31 -15.97 2.75 2.63
N SER A 32 -16.67 3.08 3.72
CA SER A 32 -16.20 2.70 5.06
C SER A 32 -16.06 1.19 5.24
N LYS A 33 -16.85 0.39 4.51
CA LYS A 33 -16.74 -1.07 4.55
C LYS A 33 -15.65 -1.61 3.66
N LEU A 34 -15.24 -0.83 2.66
CA LEU A 34 -14.35 -1.27 1.59
C LEU A 34 -12.93 -0.78 1.76
N ILE A 35 -12.66 0.06 2.74
CA ILE A 35 -11.35 0.65 2.99
C ILE A 35 -10.80 0.14 4.31
N ARG A 36 -9.53 -0.29 4.27
CA ARG A 36 -8.80 -0.69 5.49
C ARG A 36 -7.46 0.01 5.52
N PRO A 37 -7.14 0.70 6.61
CA PRO A 37 -5.82 1.33 6.76
C PRO A 37 -4.76 0.29 7.13
N PHE A 38 -3.53 0.54 6.70
CA PHE A 38 -2.38 -0.19 7.17
C PHE A 38 -1.16 0.72 7.20
N LEU A 39 -0.17 0.31 7.96
CA LEU A 39 1.03 1.10 8.21
C LEU A 39 2.27 0.30 7.83
N VAL A 40 3.25 0.99 7.26
CA VAL A 40 4.60 0.46 7.11
C VAL A 40 5.50 1.30 8.01
N ARG A 41 6.11 0.68 9.01
CA ARG A 41 7.01 1.35 9.92
C ARG A 41 8.46 1.13 9.53
N LEU A 42 9.18 2.23 9.45
CA LEU A 42 10.62 2.23 9.19
C LEU A 42 11.30 2.64 10.49
N ILE A 43 12.29 1.87 10.89
CA ILE A 43 13.01 2.08 12.14
C ILE A 43 14.51 2.18 11.88
N GLY A 44 15.22 2.74 12.85
CA GLY A 44 16.67 2.83 12.77
C GLY A 44 17.15 3.58 11.54
N CYS A 45 16.38 4.54 11.07
CA CYS A 45 16.79 5.34 9.93
C CYS A 45 18.08 6.05 10.28
N ALA A 46 19.05 5.99 9.36
CA ALA A 46 20.33 6.65 9.59
C ALA A 46 20.10 8.14 9.80
N SER A 47 20.89 8.72 10.70
CA SER A 47 20.86 10.15 10.87
C SER A 47 21.27 10.82 9.56
N PHE A 48 20.41 11.70 9.07
CA PHE A 48 20.67 12.46 7.85
C PHE A 48 21.53 13.70 8.11
N GLY A 49 22.11 13.77 9.32
CA GLY A 49 22.85 14.92 9.75
C GLY A 49 21.94 16.05 10.21
N SER A 50 22.54 17.11 10.70
CA SER A 50 21.78 18.31 11.03
C SER A 50 21.19 18.86 9.74
N VAL A 51 19.90 18.65 9.54
CA VAL A 51 19.20 19.24 8.41
C VAL A 51 19.19 20.75 8.62
N ASN A 52 20.06 21.44 7.94
CA ASN A 52 19.93 22.88 7.84
C ASN A 52 19.11 23.21 6.58
N GLN A 53 18.75 24.47 6.43
CA GLN A 53 17.86 24.88 5.33
C GLN A 53 18.44 24.63 3.93
N SER A 54 19.73 24.38 3.84
CA SER A 54 20.40 24.14 2.56
C SER A 54 20.59 22.66 2.24
N THR A 55 20.28 21.76 3.18
CA THR A 55 20.44 20.33 2.98
C THR A 55 19.09 19.70 2.64
N PRO A 56 18.94 19.11 1.45
CA PRO A 56 17.70 18.42 1.12
C PRO A 56 17.42 17.29 2.12
N GLY A 57 16.18 17.13 2.50
CA GLY A 57 15.75 16.01 3.31
C GLY A 57 15.94 14.70 2.56
N ALA A 58 16.01 13.61 3.31
CA ALA A 58 16.01 12.28 2.71
C ALA A 58 14.60 11.86 2.38
N TYR A 59 14.46 11.11 1.28
CA TYR A 59 13.19 10.64 0.80
C TYR A 59 13.23 9.13 0.62
N ALA A 60 12.09 8.50 0.83
CA ALA A 60 11.89 7.09 0.54
C ALA A 60 10.78 6.93 -0.49
N THR A 61 10.93 5.98 -1.37
CA THR A 61 9.85 5.51 -2.23
C THR A 61 9.54 4.06 -1.87
N ILE A 62 8.30 3.66 -2.08
CA ILE A 62 7.87 2.28 -1.87
C ILE A 62 7.32 1.73 -3.18
N THR A 63 7.63 0.48 -3.46
CA THR A 63 7.09 -0.24 -4.60
C THR A 63 6.38 -1.48 -4.10
N PHE A 64 5.10 -1.59 -4.40
CA PHE A 64 4.33 -2.81 -4.12
C PHE A 64 4.29 -3.66 -5.37
N THR A 65 4.50 -4.97 -5.21
CA THR A 65 4.42 -5.94 -6.30
C THR A 65 3.40 -7.02 -5.98
N GLY A 66 2.80 -7.58 -6.99
CA GLY A 66 1.80 -8.63 -6.83
C GLY A 66 1.14 -8.95 -8.16
N ASN A 67 0.06 -9.72 -8.08
CA ASN A 67 -0.69 -10.13 -9.26
C ASN A 67 -1.64 -9.00 -9.70
N ALA A 68 -1.08 -8.01 -10.38
CA ALA A 68 -1.86 -6.86 -10.85
C ALA A 68 -2.65 -7.20 -12.13
N SER A 69 -3.78 -6.52 -12.30
CA SER A 69 -4.54 -6.63 -13.52
C SER A 69 -3.74 -6.11 -14.73
N SER A 70 -3.78 -6.83 -15.83
CA SER A 70 -3.13 -6.40 -17.07
C SER A 70 -3.81 -5.18 -17.68
N GLN A 71 -5.08 -4.96 -17.36
CA GLN A 71 -5.86 -3.84 -17.88
C GLN A 71 -5.75 -2.59 -17.02
N ASP A 72 -5.51 -2.79 -15.72
CA ASP A 72 -5.36 -1.70 -14.77
C ASP A 72 -4.30 -2.09 -13.73
N PRO A 73 -3.06 -1.64 -13.91
CA PRO A 73 -1.96 -2.04 -13.01
C PRO A 73 -2.05 -1.43 -11.61
N THR A 74 -3.05 -0.61 -11.32
CA THR A 74 -3.31 -0.13 -9.97
C THR A 74 -4.19 -1.10 -9.18
N VAL A 75 -4.66 -2.18 -9.79
CA VAL A 75 -5.57 -3.14 -9.17
C VAL A 75 -4.86 -4.47 -8.99
N LEU A 76 -4.79 -4.92 -7.74
CA LEU A 76 -4.30 -6.25 -7.39
C LEU A 76 -5.48 -7.23 -7.47
N ILE A 77 -5.27 -8.33 -8.20
CA ILE A 77 -6.29 -9.37 -8.36
C ILE A 77 -6.15 -10.39 -7.24
N PRO A 78 -7.15 -10.56 -6.39
CA PRO A 78 -7.07 -11.53 -5.30
C PRO A 78 -7.24 -12.96 -5.80
N ASP A 79 -6.77 -13.89 -5.00
CA ASP A 79 -6.99 -15.32 -5.16
C ASP A 79 -8.22 -15.73 -4.35
N GLY A 80 -8.76 -16.90 -4.62
CA GLY A 80 -9.89 -17.46 -3.89
C GLY A 80 -11.14 -17.56 -4.74
N GLU A 81 -12.28 -17.72 -4.08
CA GLU A 81 -13.56 -17.93 -4.75
C GLU A 81 -14.20 -16.62 -5.21
N GLY A 82 -13.97 -15.54 -4.48
CA GLY A 82 -14.49 -14.22 -4.86
C GLY A 82 -13.89 -13.74 -6.17
N LYS A 83 -14.71 -13.18 -7.04
CA LYS A 83 -14.32 -12.74 -8.39
C LYS A 83 -15.00 -11.42 -8.75
N GLY A 84 -14.39 -10.70 -9.67
CA GLY A 84 -14.96 -9.50 -10.23
C GLY A 84 -14.58 -8.22 -9.49
N PHE A 85 -13.67 -8.31 -8.52
CA PHE A 85 -13.18 -7.17 -7.76
C PHE A 85 -11.67 -7.29 -7.56
N GLY A 86 -11.08 -6.20 -7.13
CA GLY A 86 -9.66 -6.15 -6.83
C GLY A 86 -9.36 -5.19 -5.70
N ILE A 87 -8.09 -4.99 -5.43
CA ILE A 87 -7.62 -4.19 -4.31
C ILE A 87 -6.72 -3.09 -4.85
N GLN A 88 -7.01 -1.84 -4.49
CA GLN A 88 -6.14 -0.70 -4.75
C GLN A 88 -5.49 -0.23 -3.47
N ILE A 89 -4.25 0.24 -3.59
CA ILE A 89 -3.52 0.84 -2.48
C ILE A 89 -3.39 2.33 -2.74
N ARG A 90 -3.74 3.13 -1.73
CA ARG A 90 -3.54 4.58 -1.75
C ARG A 90 -2.60 4.98 -0.64
N ASP A 91 -1.81 5.99 -0.89
CA ASP A 91 -0.95 6.56 0.14
C ASP A 91 -1.70 7.62 0.96
N ARG A 92 -1.00 8.23 1.91
CA ARG A 92 -1.57 9.26 2.78
C ARG A 92 -2.00 10.54 2.05
N HIS A 93 -1.49 10.75 0.84
CA HIS A 93 -1.86 11.89 0.00
C HIS A 93 -3.05 11.57 -0.90
N GLY A 94 -3.58 10.34 -0.83
CA GLY A 94 -4.69 9.90 -1.66
C GLY A 94 -4.28 9.44 -3.05
N GLU A 95 -2.98 9.35 -3.33
CA GLU A 95 -2.50 8.86 -4.62
C GLU A 95 -2.66 7.35 -4.71
N ILE A 96 -3.22 6.88 -5.81
CA ILE A 96 -3.33 5.45 -6.09
C ILE A 96 -1.98 4.96 -6.58
N LEU A 97 -1.48 3.88 -5.95
CA LEU A 97 -0.19 3.33 -6.32
C LEU A 97 -0.33 2.30 -7.43
N THR A 98 0.64 2.31 -8.34
CA THR A 98 0.70 1.33 -9.43
C THR A 98 1.63 0.20 -9.02
N PHE A 99 1.14 -1.05 -9.10
CA PHE A 99 1.95 -2.20 -8.76
C PHE A 99 3.12 -2.33 -9.74
N GLY A 100 4.30 -2.53 -9.19
CA GLY A 100 5.54 -2.62 -9.97
C GLY A 100 6.24 -1.30 -10.20
N GLU A 101 5.64 -0.18 -9.79
CA GLU A 101 6.23 1.15 -9.94
C GLU A 101 6.45 1.81 -8.59
N PRO A 102 7.50 2.60 -8.44
CA PRO A 102 7.74 3.31 -7.19
C PRO A 102 6.71 4.41 -6.96
N SER A 103 6.38 4.62 -5.70
CA SER A 103 5.56 5.75 -5.27
C SER A 103 6.32 7.07 -5.45
N SER A 104 5.63 8.18 -5.21
CA SER A 104 6.32 9.46 -5.00
C SER A 104 7.19 9.37 -3.74
N GLY A 105 8.11 10.30 -3.59
CA GLY A 105 9.01 10.32 -2.44
C GLY A 105 8.30 10.77 -1.17
N TYR A 106 8.54 10.08 -0.08
CA TYR A 106 8.07 10.46 1.25
C TYR A 106 9.24 11.00 2.05
N LEU A 107 9.06 12.18 2.61
CA LEU A 107 10.10 12.81 3.42
C LEU A 107 10.29 12.01 4.72
N LEU A 108 11.54 11.71 5.04
CA LEU A 108 11.89 10.95 6.21
C LEU A 108 12.45 11.84 7.30
N SER A 109 12.11 11.50 8.54
CA SER A 109 12.74 12.04 9.74
C SER A 109 13.81 11.07 10.23
N ASP A 110 14.68 11.53 11.13
CA ASP A 110 15.63 10.64 11.80
C ASP A 110 14.90 9.62 12.66
N GLU A 111 15.50 8.45 12.83
CA GLU A 111 15.10 7.33 13.68
C GLU A 111 13.92 6.53 13.13
N ASN A 112 12.70 6.96 13.39
CA ASN A 112 11.52 6.18 13.06
C ASN A 112 10.56 6.96 12.19
N ASN A 113 9.98 6.26 11.22
CA ASN A 113 8.98 6.83 10.32
C ASN A 113 7.82 5.86 10.18
N THR A 114 6.63 6.40 9.98
CA THR A 114 5.43 5.61 9.72
C THR A 114 4.82 6.07 8.42
N LEU A 115 4.73 5.14 7.47
CA LEU A 115 4.07 5.38 6.20
C LEU A 115 2.65 4.84 6.27
N LYS A 116 1.68 5.69 5.96
CA LYS A 116 0.25 5.34 6.07
C LYS A 116 -0.33 5.07 4.70
N PHE A 117 -1.05 3.95 4.60
CA PHE A 117 -1.69 3.52 3.37
C PHE A 117 -3.11 3.06 3.67
N THR A 118 -3.91 2.97 2.62
CA THR A 118 -5.20 2.30 2.68
C THR A 118 -5.27 1.27 1.56
N ALA A 119 -5.94 0.15 1.87
CA ALA A 119 -6.31 -0.86 0.89
C ALA A 119 -7.81 -0.77 0.67
N THR A 120 -8.24 -0.68 -0.58
CA THR A 120 -9.65 -0.49 -0.93
C THR A 120 -10.08 -1.58 -1.90
N LEU A 121 -11.24 -2.19 -1.63
CA LEU A 121 -11.86 -3.10 -2.59
C LEU A 121 -12.57 -2.30 -3.67
N VAL A 122 -12.31 -2.64 -4.93
CA VAL A 122 -12.90 -1.95 -6.07
C VAL A 122 -13.50 -2.95 -7.05
N PRO A 123 -14.66 -2.66 -7.66
CA PRO A 123 -15.21 -3.55 -8.69
C PRO A 123 -14.38 -3.46 -9.97
N VAL A 124 -14.16 -4.60 -10.62
CA VAL A 124 -13.46 -4.67 -11.91
C VAL A 124 -14.33 -5.29 -13.00
N GLN A 125 -15.45 -5.90 -12.64
CA GLN A 125 -16.43 -6.48 -13.56
C GLN A 125 -17.83 -6.11 -13.10
N GLN A 126 -18.80 -6.21 -14.02
CA GLN A 126 -20.20 -5.96 -13.68
C GLN A 126 -20.75 -7.00 -12.71
N HIS A 127 -20.34 -8.23 -12.87
CA HIS A 127 -20.78 -9.33 -12.00
C HIS A 127 -19.70 -9.64 -11.00
N ILE A 128 -20.03 -9.46 -9.73
CA ILE A 128 -19.14 -9.77 -8.62
C ILE A 128 -19.64 -11.06 -7.99
N LYS A 129 -18.73 -12.03 -7.91
CA LYS A 129 -19.00 -13.28 -7.23
C LYS A 129 -18.50 -13.17 -5.80
N ALA A 130 -19.39 -13.34 -4.83
CA ALA A 130 -19.00 -13.39 -3.43
C ALA A 130 -18.25 -14.69 -3.14
N GLY A 131 -17.41 -14.66 -2.13
CA GLY A 131 -16.63 -15.81 -1.69
C GLY A 131 -15.38 -15.35 -0.97
N ASP A 132 -14.72 -16.30 -0.33
CA ASP A 132 -13.46 -16.03 0.35
C ASP A 132 -12.41 -15.57 -0.64
N PHE A 133 -11.58 -14.66 -0.22
CA PHE A 133 -10.49 -14.15 -1.04
C PHE A 133 -9.31 -13.77 -0.18
N TYR A 134 -8.15 -13.80 -0.80
CA TYR A 134 -6.92 -13.29 -0.21
C TYR A 134 -6.02 -12.78 -1.31
N ALA A 135 -5.12 -11.89 -0.94
CA ALA A 135 -4.14 -11.38 -1.87
C ALA A 135 -2.81 -11.21 -1.15
N VAL A 136 -1.74 -11.40 -1.88
CA VAL A 136 -0.40 -11.21 -1.37
C VAL A 136 0.27 -10.13 -2.20
N THR A 137 0.84 -9.16 -1.51
CA THR A 137 1.70 -8.17 -2.13
C THR A 137 3.01 -8.12 -1.36
N ARG A 138 4.08 -7.92 -2.07
CA ARG A 138 5.39 -7.66 -1.49
C ARG A 138 5.72 -6.21 -1.74
N PHE A 139 6.55 -5.64 -0.88
CA PHE A 139 7.01 -4.29 -1.10
C PHE A 139 8.50 -4.18 -0.81
N PHE A 140 9.09 -3.20 -1.42
CA PHE A 140 10.48 -2.85 -1.13
C PHE A 140 10.63 -1.33 -1.15
N MET A 141 11.66 -0.88 -0.45
CA MET A 141 11.93 0.54 -0.24
C MET A 141 13.19 0.94 -0.98
N ASP A 142 13.16 2.14 -1.55
CA ASP A 142 14.34 2.82 -2.06
C ASP A 142 14.50 4.16 -1.34
N TYR A 143 15.75 4.57 -1.15
CA TYR A 143 16.09 5.77 -0.40
C TYR A 143 16.98 6.70 -1.23
N ASN A 144 16.68 7.97 -1.14
CA ASN A 144 17.47 9.01 -1.80
C ASN A 144 18.02 10.01 -0.78
#